data_8a3660c6b1450ece7edf5f229a7d890a
#
_entry.id   8a3660c6b1450ece7edf5f229a7d890a
#
_cell.length_a   1.000
_cell.length_b   1.000
_cell.length_c   1.000
_cell.angle_alpha   90.00
_cell.angle_beta   90.00
_cell.angle_gamma   90.00
#
_symmetry.space_group_name_H-M   'P 1'
#
loop_
_entity.id
_entity.type
_entity.pdbx_description
1 polymer ?
#
loop_
_entity_poly.entity_id
_entity_poly.type
_entity_poly.pdbx_seq_one_letter_code
_entity_poly.pdbx_strand_id
1 'polypeptide(L)'
;MTASNLSSRLRIGQLANRSAGLRPDLLAVASLIQPGEKVLDLGCGEGDLLRYLQDNRQVVGRGIELLESSVLACVRLGISVRQGNLQEGLRDYPAGSFDSVILSQTIPYLNDPSFIIKEMLRVGSRAIVTIPNWGHWRCRLSLLLTGRIPQAPGLPQAWDAAPRARPLTIRDFEEFCDRQGFASAGAIYLQGKRTIPDRFDKDLRATTAVFILKP
;
A
#
# COMPACT_ATOMS: atom_id res chain seq x y z
N MET A 1 24.90 -9.31 -0.33
CA MET A 1 23.70 -9.26 -1.22
C MET A 1 23.00 -10.59 -1.04
N THR A 2 21.91 -10.61 -0.27
CA THR A 2 21.19 -11.84 0.07
C THR A 2 20.31 -12.30 -1.11
N ALA A 3 20.24 -13.61 -1.34
CA ALA A 3 19.49 -14.26 -2.43
C ALA A 3 18.00 -13.83 -2.53
N SER A 4 17.42 -13.33 -1.43
CA SER A 4 16.04 -12.83 -1.39
C SER A 4 15.83 -11.57 -2.25
N ASN A 5 16.85 -10.74 -2.42
CA ASN A 5 16.77 -9.48 -3.17
C ASN A 5 16.82 -9.69 -4.71
N LEU A 6 17.41 -10.80 -5.15
CA LEU A 6 17.47 -11.15 -6.58
C LEU A 6 16.16 -11.80 -7.05
N SER A 7 15.54 -12.62 -6.20
CA SER A 7 14.28 -13.31 -6.52
C SER A 7 13.08 -12.35 -6.61
N SER A 8 13.06 -11.28 -5.78
CA SER A 8 12.02 -10.26 -5.85
C SER A 8 12.13 -9.39 -7.12
N ARG A 9 13.35 -9.06 -7.57
CA ARG A 9 13.57 -8.30 -8.82
C ARG A 9 13.14 -9.06 -10.07
N LEU A 10 13.41 -10.37 -10.14
CA LEU A 10 13.01 -11.23 -11.25
C LEU A 10 11.49 -11.42 -11.30
N ARG A 11 10.82 -11.53 -10.14
CA ARG A 11 9.37 -11.66 -10.06
C ARG A 11 8.62 -10.41 -10.51
N ILE A 12 9.10 -9.21 -10.13
CA ILE A 12 8.48 -7.93 -10.57
C ILE A 12 8.59 -7.77 -12.09
N GLY A 13 9.72 -8.15 -12.70
CA GLY A 13 9.91 -8.08 -14.16
C GLY A 13 8.99 -9.02 -14.95
N GLN A 14 8.73 -10.22 -14.44
CA GLN A 14 7.86 -11.21 -15.10
C GLN A 14 6.36 -10.87 -14.98
N LEU A 15 5.95 -10.19 -13.91
CA LEU A 15 4.57 -9.74 -13.69
C LEU A 15 4.21 -8.52 -14.56
N ALA A 16 5.19 -7.68 -14.90
CA ALA A 16 4.98 -6.47 -15.69
C ALA A 16 4.42 -6.74 -17.10
N ASN A 17 4.63 -7.93 -17.65
CA ASN A 17 4.20 -8.28 -19.02
C ASN A 17 2.71 -8.67 -19.14
N ARG A 18 1.99 -8.86 -18.00
CA ARG A 18 0.56 -9.19 -17.95
C ARG A 18 -0.30 -8.13 -17.27
N SER A 19 0.30 -7.01 -16.86
CA SER A 19 -0.31 -5.99 -16.00
C SER A 19 -0.53 -4.66 -16.71
N ALA A 20 -1.02 -4.67 -17.94
CA ALA A 20 -1.37 -3.43 -18.63
C ALA A 20 -2.41 -2.65 -17.80
N GLY A 21 -1.95 -1.69 -16.98
CA GLY A 21 -2.80 -0.78 -16.21
C GLY A 21 -2.59 -0.74 -14.69
N LEU A 22 -2.02 -1.78 -14.07
CA LEU A 22 -1.86 -1.77 -12.60
C LEU A 22 -0.74 -0.81 -12.15
N ARG A 23 -0.99 -0.04 -11.10
CA ARG A 23 0.00 0.88 -10.53
C ARG A 23 1.26 0.13 -10.05
N PRO A 24 2.46 0.73 -10.14
CA PRO A 24 3.71 0.08 -9.75
C PRO A 24 3.77 -0.41 -8.30
N ASP A 25 3.17 0.32 -7.38
CA ASP A 25 3.08 -0.06 -5.97
C ASP A 25 2.21 -1.30 -5.77
N LEU A 26 1.09 -1.41 -6.48
CA LEU A 26 0.23 -2.59 -6.45
C LEU A 26 0.93 -3.82 -7.06
N LEU A 27 1.76 -3.63 -8.09
CA LEU A 27 2.59 -4.72 -8.62
C LEU A 27 3.64 -5.20 -7.60
N ALA A 28 4.25 -4.27 -6.87
CA ALA A 28 5.17 -4.62 -5.80
C ALA A 28 4.45 -5.38 -4.67
N VAL A 29 3.26 -4.94 -4.26
CA VAL A 29 2.41 -5.67 -3.32
C VAL A 29 2.08 -7.06 -3.84
N ALA A 30 1.61 -7.16 -5.09
CA ALA A 30 1.26 -8.45 -5.70
C ALA A 30 2.45 -9.43 -5.76
N SER A 31 3.68 -8.93 -5.88
CA SER A 31 4.89 -9.77 -5.86
C SER A 31 5.16 -10.43 -4.51
N LEU A 32 4.61 -9.88 -3.43
CA LEU A 32 4.74 -10.39 -2.06
C LEU A 32 3.71 -11.47 -1.72
N ILE A 33 2.57 -11.49 -2.43
CA ILE A 33 1.47 -12.41 -2.16
C ILE A 33 1.76 -13.78 -2.77
N GLN A 34 1.58 -14.84 -1.99
CA GLN A 34 1.74 -16.21 -2.48
C GLN A 34 0.43 -16.73 -3.12
N PRO A 35 0.50 -17.70 -4.04
CA PRO A 35 -0.68 -18.33 -4.58
C PRO A 35 -1.57 -18.94 -3.49
N GLY A 36 -2.89 -18.73 -3.59
CA GLY A 36 -3.88 -19.29 -2.68
C GLY A 36 -4.03 -18.57 -1.33
N GLU A 37 -3.26 -17.51 -1.06
CA GLU A 37 -3.41 -16.72 0.18
C GLU A 37 -4.82 -16.14 0.33
N LYS A 38 -5.27 -16.03 1.59
CA LYS A 38 -6.43 -15.24 1.98
C LYS A 38 -6.00 -13.79 2.18
N VAL A 39 -6.49 -12.89 1.34
CA VAL A 39 -6.08 -11.48 1.32
C VAL A 39 -7.25 -10.57 1.65
N LEU A 40 -7.03 -9.62 2.56
CA LEU A 40 -7.95 -8.51 2.81
C LEU A 40 -7.31 -7.20 2.31
N ASP A 41 -7.98 -6.49 1.42
CA ASP A 41 -7.53 -5.20 0.87
C ASP A 41 -8.39 -4.07 1.43
N LEU A 42 -7.76 -3.19 2.21
CA LEU A 42 -8.39 -2.06 2.89
C LEU A 42 -8.33 -0.80 2.05
N GLY A 43 -9.49 -0.26 1.65
CA GLY A 43 -9.57 0.81 0.66
C GLY A 43 -9.23 0.27 -0.73
N CYS A 44 -9.89 -0.82 -1.12
CA CYS A 44 -9.54 -1.55 -2.34
C CYS A 44 -9.88 -0.79 -3.64
N GLY A 45 -10.52 0.39 -3.55
CA GLY A 45 -10.92 1.16 -4.71
C GLY A 45 -11.83 0.35 -5.64
N GLU A 46 -11.55 0.38 -6.92
CA GLU A 46 -12.32 -0.36 -7.95
C GLU A 46 -11.96 -1.86 -8.02
N GLY A 47 -11.06 -2.33 -7.14
CA GLY A 47 -10.71 -3.75 -7.00
C GLY A 47 -9.59 -4.24 -7.91
N ASP A 48 -8.83 -3.36 -8.54
CA ASP A 48 -7.77 -3.69 -9.50
C ASP A 48 -6.74 -4.69 -8.94
N LEU A 49 -6.28 -4.47 -7.69
CA LEU A 49 -5.32 -5.38 -7.06
C LEU A 49 -5.93 -6.75 -6.81
N LEU A 50 -7.12 -6.80 -6.23
CA LEU A 50 -7.80 -8.05 -5.92
C LEU A 50 -8.09 -8.85 -7.19
N ARG A 51 -8.57 -8.18 -8.25
CA ARG A 51 -8.79 -8.81 -9.55
C ARG A 51 -7.51 -9.41 -10.10
N TYR A 52 -6.43 -8.62 -10.08
CA TYR A 52 -5.13 -9.10 -10.54
C TYR A 52 -4.65 -10.32 -9.74
N LEU A 53 -4.80 -10.31 -8.40
CA LEU A 53 -4.40 -11.41 -7.53
C LEU A 53 -5.26 -12.67 -7.74
N GLN A 54 -6.56 -12.52 -7.93
CA GLN A 54 -7.46 -13.62 -8.24
C GLN A 54 -7.06 -14.30 -9.58
N ASP A 55 -6.87 -13.51 -10.62
CA ASP A 55 -6.58 -14.02 -11.96
C ASP A 55 -5.17 -14.66 -12.08
N ASN A 56 -4.18 -14.14 -11.33
CA ASN A 56 -2.78 -14.54 -11.50
C ASN A 56 -2.22 -15.36 -10.34
N ARG A 57 -2.88 -15.37 -9.18
CA ARG A 57 -2.40 -16.02 -7.95
C ARG A 57 -3.44 -16.91 -7.27
N GLN A 58 -4.66 -16.98 -7.82
CA GLN A 58 -5.76 -17.77 -7.24
C GLN A 58 -6.04 -17.42 -5.77
N VAL A 59 -5.90 -16.14 -5.43
CA VAL A 59 -6.07 -15.60 -4.08
C VAL A 59 -7.55 -15.61 -3.70
N VAL A 60 -7.85 -15.94 -2.43
CA VAL A 60 -9.17 -15.72 -1.84
C VAL A 60 -9.20 -14.28 -1.31
N GLY A 61 -9.57 -13.33 -2.19
CA GLY A 61 -9.53 -11.90 -1.90
C GLY A 61 -10.85 -11.35 -1.37
N ARG A 62 -10.77 -10.45 -0.39
CA ARG A 62 -11.88 -9.60 0.07
C ARG A 62 -11.45 -8.15 0.12
N GLY A 63 -12.36 -7.24 -0.23
CA GLY A 63 -12.13 -5.80 -0.15
C GLY A 63 -13.01 -5.13 0.92
N ILE A 64 -12.52 -4.01 1.45
CA ILE A 64 -13.34 -3.03 2.16
C ILE A 64 -13.17 -1.70 1.45
N GLU A 65 -14.27 -1.02 1.12
CA GLU A 65 -14.23 0.25 0.42
C GLU A 65 -15.33 1.17 0.95
N LEU A 66 -15.04 2.47 1.04
CA LEU A 66 -15.97 3.48 1.57
C LEU A 66 -16.95 3.96 0.51
N LEU A 67 -16.45 4.20 -0.72
CA LEU A 67 -17.21 4.80 -1.80
C LEU A 67 -18.11 3.77 -2.49
N GLU A 68 -19.41 4.02 -2.49
CA GLU A 68 -20.40 3.13 -3.11
C GLU A 68 -20.12 2.87 -4.60
N SER A 69 -19.68 3.89 -5.34
CA SER A 69 -19.33 3.75 -6.76
C SER A 69 -18.21 2.72 -6.98
N SER A 70 -17.20 2.73 -6.12
CA SER A 70 -16.08 1.79 -6.16
C SER A 70 -16.51 0.38 -5.73
N VAL A 71 -17.38 0.29 -4.72
CA VAL A 71 -17.98 -1.00 -4.31
C VAL A 71 -18.76 -1.62 -5.49
N LEU A 72 -19.56 -0.83 -6.19
CA LEU A 72 -20.30 -1.30 -7.37
C LEU A 72 -19.35 -1.74 -8.50
N ALA A 73 -18.23 -1.06 -8.70
CA ALA A 73 -17.20 -1.48 -9.65
C ALA A 73 -16.63 -2.86 -9.28
N CYS A 74 -16.24 -3.07 -8.00
CA CYS A 74 -15.79 -4.35 -7.50
C CYS A 74 -16.81 -5.48 -7.73
N VAL A 75 -18.08 -5.23 -7.42
CA VAL A 75 -19.17 -6.22 -7.62
C VAL A 75 -19.31 -6.61 -9.09
N ARG A 76 -19.24 -5.64 -10.01
CA ARG A 76 -19.27 -5.91 -11.47
C ARG A 76 -18.09 -6.76 -11.94
N LEU A 77 -16.94 -6.66 -11.27
CA LEU A 77 -15.76 -7.49 -11.53
C LEU A 77 -15.82 -8.86 -10.83
N GLY A 78 -16.89 -9.16 -10.08
CA GLY A 78 -17.01 -10.41 -9.30
C GLY A 78 -16.11 -10.47 -8.07
N ILE A 79 -15.68 -9.32 -7.55
CA ILE A 79 -14.82 -9.23 -6.36
C ILE A 79 -15.71 -9.20 -5.11
N SER A 80 -15.37 -10.00 -4.11
CA SER A 80 -16.01 -9.95 -2.80
C SER A 80 -15.58 -8.67 -2.08
N VAL A 81 -16.49 -7.73 -1.92
CA VAL A 81 -16.24 -6.44 -1.27
C VAL A 81 -17.35 -6.10 -0.28
N ARG A 82 -16.97 -5.46 0.82
CA ARG A 82 -17.89 -4.87 1.79
C ARG A 82 -17.76 -3.35 1.78
N GLN A 83 -18.89 -2.66 1.75
CA GLN A 83 -18.88 -1.22 2.01
C GLN A 83 -18.65 -0.98 3.50
N GLY A 84 -17.70 -0.12 3.84
CA GLY A 84 -17.38 0.18 5.23
C GLY A 84 -16.32 1.25 5.41
N ASN A 85 -16.34 1.88 6.58
CA ASN A 85 -15.36 2.86 6.98
C ASN A 85 -14.25 2.18 7.79
N LEU A 86 -13.02 2.25 7.33
CA LEU A 86 -11.87 1.67 8.02
C LEU A 86 -11.68 2.22 9.45
N GLN A 87 -12.13 3.45 9.71
CA GLN A 87 -12.01 4.08 11.03
C GLN A 87 -12.86 3.36 12.12
N GLU A 88 -13.83 2.54 11.72
CA GLU A 88 -14.65 1.72 12.62
C GLU A 88 -13.93 0.42 13.02
N GLY A 89 -12.78 0.14 12.40
CA GLY A 89 -11.99 -1.06 12.65
C GLY A 89 -12.49 -2.29 11.88
N LEU A 90 -11.85 -3.43 12.19
CA LEU A 90 -12.10 -4.71 11.52
C LEU A 90 -12.84 -5.70 12.45
N ARG A 91 -13.76 -5.22 13.29
CA ARG A 91 -14.42 -5.99 14.34
C ARG A 91 -15.15 -7.24 13.84
N ASP A 92 -15.66 -7.20 12.60
CA ASP A 92 -16.38 -8.31 11.98
C ASP A 92 -15.46 -9.47 11.53
N TYR A 93 -14.16 -9.27 11.61
CA TYR A 93 -13.18 -10.28 11.23
C TYR A 93 -12.48 -10.85 12.48
N PRO A 94 -12.54 -12.16 12.68
CA PRO A 94 -11.78 -12.83 13.75
C PRO A 94 -10.27 -12.63 13.59
N ALA A 95 -9.53 -12.75 14.69
CA ALA A 95 -8.08 -12.73 14.65
C ALA A 95 -7.54 -13.86 13.76
N GLY A 96 -6.48 -13.58 12.99
CA GLY A 96 -5.83 -14.57 12.15
C GLY A 96 -6.67 -15.08 10.95
N SER A 97 -7.69 -14.32 10.54
CA SER A 97 -8.59 -14.73 9.42
C SER A 97 -7.94 -14.65 8.04
N PHE A 98 -6.85 -13.89 7.91
CA PHE A 98 -6.16 -13.63 6.66
C PHE A 98 -4.66 -13.90 6.75
N ASP A 99 -4.05 -14.30 5.63
CA ASP A 99 -2.60 -14.43 5.52
C ASP A 99 -1.95 -13.06 5.33
N SER A 100 -2.58 -12.19 4.55
CA SER A 100 -2.12 -10.83 4.28
C SER A 100 -3.25 -9.83 4.37
N VAL A 101 -3.01 -8.71 5.05
CA VAL A 101 -3.89 -7.54 5.06
C VAL A 101 -3.15 -6.38 4.40
N ILE A 102 -3.76 -5.79 3.38
CA ILE A 102 -3.14 -4.75 2.56
C ILE A 102 -3.80 -3.40 2.83
N LEU A 103 -2.98 -2.35 2.88
CA LEU A 103 -3.43 -0.96 2.96
C LEU A 103 -2.60 -0.12 1.99
N SER A 104 -3.15 0.11 0.80
CA SER A 104 -2.42 0.80 -0.27
C SER A 104 -2.74 2.29 -0.32
N GLN A 105 -1.72 3.13 -0.07
CA GLN A 105 -1.77 4.60 -0.16
C GLN A 105 -2.90 5.27 0.63
N THR A 106 -3.44 4.58 1.63
CA THR A 106 -4.59 5.04 2.44
C THR A 106 -4.16 5.70 3.75
N ILE A 107 -2.95 5.42 4.24
CA ILE A 107 -2.39 5.97 5.49
C ILE A 107 -2.55 7.50 5.60
N PRO A 108 -2.30 8.30 4.55
CA PRO A 108 -2.43 9.75 4.64
C PRO A 108 -3.82 10.25 5.03
N TYR A 109 -4.85 9.45 4.79
CA TYR A 109 -6.26 9.82 5.01
C TYR A 109 -6.84 9.32 6.33
N LEU A 110 -6.11 8.48 7.07
CA LEU A 110 -6.58 7.91 8.32
C LEU A 110 -6.43 8.89 9.49
N ASN A 111 -7.44 8.98 10.35
CA ASN A 111 -7.36 9.76 11.58
C ASN A 111 -6.42 9.10 12.59
N ASP A 112 -6.52 7.80 12.75
CA ASP A 112 -5.68 6.96 13.62
C ASP A 112 -5.04 5.80 12.84
N PRO A 113 -3.88 6.02 12.21
CA PRO A 113 -3.14 4.95 11.53
C PRO A 113 -2.70 3.82 12.46
N SER A 114 -2.40 4.14 13.73
CA SER A 114 -1.95 3.14 14.72
C SER A 114 -3.05 2.11 14.99
N PHE A 115 -4.27 2.58 15.20
CA PHE A 115 -5.43 1.71 15.41
C PHE A 115 -5.63 0.75 14.23
N ILE A 116 -5.60 1.29 13.00
CA ILE A 116 -5.82 0.46 11.80
C ILE A 116 -4.71 -0.57 11.61
N ILE A 117 -3.44 -0.20 11.80
CA ILE A 117 -2.33 -1.16 11.68
C ILE A 117 -2.43 -2.25 12.75
N LYS A 118 -2.82 -1.93 13.99
CA LYS A 118 -3.07 -2.93 15.04
C LYS A 118 -4.18 -3.90 14.64
N GLU A 119 -5.27 -3.39 14.08
CA GLU A 119 -6.36 -4.23 13.58
C GLU A 119 -5.91 -5.10 12.40
N MET A 120 -5.11 -4.55 11.47
CA MET A 120 -4.52 -5.35 10.38
C MET A 120 -3.68 -6.50 10.91
N LEU A 121 -2.83 -6.25 11.91
CA LEU A 121 -1.97 -7.26 12.53
C LEU A 121 -2.77 -8.25 13.40
N ARG A 122 -3.92 -7.84 13.94
CA ARG A 122 -4.83 -8.74 14.66
C ARG A 122 -5.50 -9.74 13.72
N VAL A 123 -6.01 -9.26 12.57
CA VAL A 123 -6.80 -10.10 11.65
C VAL A 123 -5.94 -10.84 10.63
N GLY A 124 -4.70 -10.40 10.41
CA GLY A 124 -3.76 -10.98 9.44
C GLY A 124 -2.46 -11.45 10.04
N SER A 125 -1.82 -12.42 9.40
CA SER A 125 -0.48 -12.89 9.76
C SER A 125 0.61 -11.85 9.42
N ARG A 126 0.30 -10.92 8.51
CA ARG A 126 1.14 -9.77 8.18
C ARG A 126 0.30 -8.62 7.61
N ALA A 127 0.78 -7.41 7.81
CA ALA A 127 0.23 -6.21 7.19
C ALA A 127 1.18 -5.70 6.10
N ILE A 128 0.64 -5.36 4.93
CA ILE A 128 1.41 -4.76 3.82
C ILE A 128 0.87 -3.35 3.61
N VAL A 129 1.71 -2.35 3.88
CA VAL A 129 1.32 -0.94 3.84
C VAL A 129 2.11 -0.24 2.75
N THR A 130 1.43 0.47 1.84
CA THR A 130 2.11 1.32 0.88
C THR A 130 1.90 2.79 1.20
N ILE A 131 2.95 3.57 1.09
CA ILE A 131 2.92 5.01 1.34
C ILE A 131 3.54 5.79 0.17
N PRO A 132 2.95 6.93 -0.20
CA PRO A 132 3.61 7.90 -1.07
C PRO A 132 4.69 8.64 -0.28
N ASN A 133 5.75 9.07 -0.94
CA ASN A 133 6.86 9.75 -0.28
C ASN A 133 6.95 11.23 -0.66
N TRP A 134 6.51 12.12 0.25
CA TRP A 134 6.73 13.57 0.11
C TRP A 134 8.19 13.99 0.31
N GLY A 135 9.02 13.11 0.90
CA GLY A 135 10.46 13.33 1.05
C GLY A 135 11.27 13.22 -0.25
N HIS A 136 10.65 12.82 -1.37
CA HIS A 136 11.31 12.72 -2.66
C HIS A 136 11.93 14.06 -3.09
N TRP A 137 13.13 14.02 -3.71
CA TRP A 137 13.90 15.24 -4.04
C TRP A 137 13.12 16.27 -4.88
N ARG A 138 12.24 15.82 -5.80
CA ARG A 138 11.40 16.72 -6.59
C ARG A 138 10.40 17.49 -5.73
N CYS A 139 9.82 16.84 -4.72
CA CYS A 139 8.90 17.49 -3.78
C CYS A 139 9.64 18.57 -2.99
N ARG A 140 10.85 18.24 -2.47
CA ARG A 140 11.69 19.19 -1.73
C ARG A 140 12.09 20.38 -2.60
N LEU A 141 12.56 20.13 -3.81
CA LEU A 141 12.96 21.17 -4.75
C LEU A 141 11.78 22.06 -5.18
N SER A 142 10.63 21.44 -5.46
CA SER A 142 9.41 22.18 -5.80
C SER A 142 9.01 23.13 -4.67
N LEU A 143 8.97 22.64 -3.42
CA LEU A 143 8.65 23.47 -2.26
C LEU A 143 9.66 24.62 -2.08
N LEU A 144 10.96 24.30 -2.20
CA LEU A 144 12.04 25.29 -2.06
C LEU A 144 11.95 26.40 -3.11
N LEU A 145 11.70 26.05 -4.37
CA LEU A 145 11.74 27.01 -5.48
C LEU A 145 10.41 27.76 -5.68
N THR A 146 9.28 27.14 -5.37
CA THR A 146 7.96 27.71 -5.67
C THR A 146 7.17 28.14 -4.43
N GLY A 147 7.59 27.74 -3.23
CA GLY A 147 6.85 27.93 -1.99
C GLY A 147 5.48 27.21 -1.95
N ARG A 148 5.19 26.36 -2.93
CA ARG A 148 3.91 25.61 -3.03
C ARG A 148 4.08 24.19 -2.57
N ILE A 149 3.06 23.65 -1.87
CA ILE A 149 3.03 22.24 -1.49
C ILE A 149 3.04 21.37 -2.75
N PRO A 150 4.07 20.54 -2.92
CA PRO A 150 4.19 19.68 -4.10
C PRO A 150 3.13 18.57 -4.07
N GLN A 151 2.68 18.19 -5.26
CA GLN A 151 1.87 17.00 -5.42
C GLN A 151 2.81 15.77 -5.41
N ALA A 152 2.61 14.86 -4.47
CA ALA A 152 3.34 13.59 -4.51
C ALA A 152 2.73 12.66 -5.56
N PRO A 153 3.55 11.86 -6.25
CA PRO A 153 3.05 10.87 -7.20
C PRO A 153 2.05 9.91 -6.53
N GLY A 154 0.86 9.77 -7.12
CA GLY A 154 -0.19 8.88 -6.62
C GLY A 154 -1.20 9.55 -5.69
N LEU A 155 -1.06 10.83 -5.40
CA LEU A 155 -2.03 11.59 -4.60
C LEU A 155 -2.90 12.50 -5.46
N PRO A 156 -4.17 12.73 -5.04
CA PRO A 156 -5.05 13.58 -5.81
C PRO A 156 -4.60 15.03 -5.82
N GLN A 157 -5.03 15.69 -6.80
CA GLN A 157 -4.69 16.83 -7.57
C GLN A 157 -4.45 18.12 -6.80
N ALA A 158 -5.38 18.76 -6.26
CA ALA A 158 -5.22 20.06 -5.63
C ALA A 158 -5.54 19.96 -4.13
N TRP A 159 -4.88 20.79 -3.32
CA TRP A 159 -5.07 20.79 -1.86
C TRP A 159 -6.52 21.09 -1.45
N ASP A 160 -7.27 21.76 -2.30
CA ASP A 160 -8.67 22.14 -2.11
C ASP A 160 -9.67 21.10 -2.64
N ALA A 161 -9.25 20.25 -3.58
CA ALA A 161 -10.09 19.22 -4.18
C ALA A 161 -9.92 17.83 -3.57
N ALA A 162 -8.89 17.64 -2.75
CA ALA A 162 -8.56 16.36 -2.13
C ALA A 162 -9.17 16.20 -0.74
N PRO A 163 -9.52 14.99 -0.31
CA PRO A 163 -9.73 14.70 1.11
C PRO A 163 -8.51 15.14 1.92
N ARG A 164 -8.71 15.51 3.19
CA ARG A 164 -7.60 15.91 4.05
C ARG A 164 -6.55 14.80 4.12
N ALA A 165 -5.46 14.96 3.36
CA ALA A 165 -4.33 14.05 3.38
C ALA A 165 -3.20 14.65 4.22
N ARG A 166 -2.60 13.84 5.09
CA ARG A 166 -1.40 14.22 5.83
C ARG A 166 -0.17 13.90 4.99
N PRO A 167 0.66 14.88 4.64
CA PRO A 167 1.93 14.59 4.00
C PRO A 167 2.81 13.78 4.95
N LEU A 168 3.46 12.74 4.44
CA LEU A 168 4.43 11.95 5.19
C LEU A 168 5.59 11.53 4.29
N THR A 169 6.74 11.31 4.91
CA THR A 169 7.92 10.76 4.26
C THR A 169 8.11 9.28 4.65
N ILE A 170 9.00 8.60 3.97
CA ILE A 170 9.40 7.24 4.36
C ILE A 170 9.93 7.24 5.78
N ARG A 171 10.75 8.23 6.13
CA ARG A 171 11.34 8.37 7.46
C ARG A 171 10.28 8.60 8.55
N ASP A 172 9.28 9.44 8.28
CA ASP A 172 8.17 9.66 9.23
C ASP A 172 7.43 8.36 9.53
N PHE A 173 7.25 7.50 8.51
CA PHE A 173 6.57 6.23 8.69
C PHE A 173 7.45 5.20 9.43
N GLU A 174 8.75 5.14 9.15
CA GLU A 174 9.69 4.30 9.88
C GLU A 174 9.73 4.70 11.37
N GLU A 175 9.90 5.99 11.67
CA GLU A 175 9.87 6.51 13.04
C GLU A 175 8.52 6.27 13.74
N PHE A 176 7.41 6.35 12.99
CA PHE A 176 6.10 6.01 13.53
C PHE A 176 6.00 4.52 13.88
N CYS A 177 6.48 3.61 13.04
CA CYS A 177 6.50 2.18 13.33
C CYS A 177 7.33 1.88 14.57
N ASP A 178 8.51 2.48 14.69
CA ASP A 178 9.39 2.31 15.85
C ASP A 178 8.72 2.77 17.15
N ARG A 179 8.09 3.97 17.14
CA ARG A 179 7.37 4.50 18.31
C ARG A 179 6.18 3.65 18.72
N GLN A 180 5.51 3.00 17.75
CA GLN A 180 4.35 2.15 18.03
C GLN A 180 4.72 0.70 18.32
N GLY A 181 5.99 0.31 18.15
CA GLY A 181 6.48 -1.04 18.33
C GLY A 181 6.06 -2.01 17.21
N PHE A 182 5.78 -1.50 16.01
CA PHE A 182 5.45 -2.35 14.86
C PHE A 182 6.72 -2.95 14.27
N ALA A 183 6.83 -4.29 14.29
CA ALA A 183 8.00 -4.98 13.73
C ALA A 183 7.99 -4.95 12.21
N SER A 184 9.00 -4.32 11.59
CA SER A 184 9.20 -4.36 10.15
C SER A 184 9.90 -5.65 9.73
N ALA A 185 9.26 -6.46 8.89
CA ALA A 185 9.85 -7.64 8.28
C ALA A 185 10.58 -7.34 6.96
N GLY A 186 10.53 -6.09 6.50
CA GLY A 186 11.20 -5.60 5.30
C GLY A 186 10.42 -4.51 4.59
N ALA A 187 11.08 -3.88 3.62
CA ALA A 187 10.46 -2.86 2.79
C ALA A 187 10.94 -2.95 1.33
N ILE A 188 10.10 -2.48 0.40
CA ILE A 188 10.43 -2.30 -1.03
C ILE A 188 10.30 -0.80 -1.33
N TYR A 189 11.36 -0.21 -1.87
CA TYR A 189 11.39 1.19 -2.27
C TYR A 189 11.30 1.30 -3.77
N LEU A 190 10.37 2.14 -4.26
CA LEU A 190 10.08 2.31 -5.69
C LEU A 190 10.43 3.71 -6.15
N GLN A 191 11.13 3.81 -7.27
CA GLN A 191 11.30 5.03 -8.05
C GLN A 191 10.52 4.87 -9.36
N GLY A 192 9.29 5.36 -9.40
CA GLY A 192 8.35 5.03 -10.47
C GLY A 192 8.12 3.52 -10.56
N LYS A 193 8.48 2.91 -11.70
CA LYS A 193 8.34 1.45 -11.92
C LYS A 193 9.55 0.63 -11.47
N ARG A 194 10.63 1.27 -11.00
CA ARG A 194 11.88 0.59 -10.65
C ARG A 194 12.02 0.43 -9.16
N THR A 195 12.41 -0.75 -8.71
CA THR A 195 12.85 -0.97 -7.33
C THR A 195 14.25 -0.40 -7.14
N ILE A 196 14.45 0.35 -6.06
CA ILE A 196 15.75 0.86 -5.64
C ILE A 196 16.21 0.16 -4.34
N PRO A 197 17.54 0.06 -4.12
CA PRO A 197 18.06 -0.56 -2.90
C PRO A 197 17.74 0.28 -1.66
N ASP A 198 17.67 -0.38 -0.51
CA ASP A 198 17.62 0.26 0.81
C ASP A 198 19.00 0.85 1.12
N ARG A 199 19.14 2.15 0.94
CA ARG A 199 20.34 2.94 1.19
C ARG A 199 19.97 4.24 1.89
N PHE A 200 20.97 4.95 2.40
CA PHE A 200 20.77 6.25 3.07
C PHE A 200 20.07 7.31 2.23
N ASP A 201 20.10 7.19 0.89
CA ASP A 201 19.47 8.13 -0.06
C ASP A 201 18.04 7.71 -0.50
N LYS A 202 17.49 6.64 0.09
CA LYS A 202 16.15 6.11 -0.26
C LYS A 202 15.05 7.15 -0.14
N ASP A 203 15.08 7.99 0.90
CA ASP A 203 14.11 9.06 1.12
C ASP A 203 14.09 10.12 0.02
N LEU A 204 15.26 10.38 -0.58
CA LEU A 204 15.38 11.32 -1.69
C LEU A 204 14.93 10.72 -3.02
N ARG A 205 15.10 9.42 -3.21
CA ARG A 205 14.96 8.77 -4.53
C ARG A 205 13.66 7.99 -4.69
N ALA A 206 13.14 7.39 -3.63
CA ALA A 206 11.89 6.65 -3.72
C ALA A 206 10.70 7.58 -3.85
N THR A 207 9.79 7.25 -4.75
CA THR A 207 8.49 7.90 -4.89
C THR A 207 7.43 7.25 -4.00
N THR A 208 7.61 5.97 -3.71
CA THR A 208 6.68 5.13 -2.93
C THR A 208 7.47 4.07 -2.18
N ALA A 209 7.02 3.72 -0.99
CA ALA A 209 7.53 2.58 -0.24
C ALA A 209 6.41 1.59 0.09
N VAL A 210 6.76 0.30 0.12
CA VAL A 210 5.90 -0.81 0.52
C VAL A 210 6.54 -1.45 1.75
N PHE A 211 5.88 -1.39 2.89
CA PHE A 211 6.34 -1.96 4.15
C PHE A 211 5.61 -3.26 4.44
N ILE A 212 6.33 -4.22 5.01
CA ILE A 212 5.79 -5.49 5.48
C ILE A 212 5.94 -5.49 7.00
N LEU A 213 4.80 -5.45 7.71
CA LEU A 213 4.77 -5.44 9.16
C LEU A 213 4.30 -6.81 9.66
N LYS A 214 4.81 -7.23 10.82
CA LYS A 214 4.41 -8.46 11.51
C LYS A 214 3.95 -8.14 12.93
N PRO A 215 3.12 -9.00 13.51
CA PRO A 215 2.73 -8.92 14.91
C PRO A 215 3.92 -8.90 15.86
#